data_1456accd64b8859f09aace54f77249b3
#
_entry.id   1456accd64b8859f09aace54f77249b3
#
_cell.length_a   1.000
_cell.length_b   1.000
_cell.length_c   1.000
_cell.angle_alpha   90.00
_cell.angle_beta   90.00
_cell.angle_gamma   90.00
#
_symmetry.space_group_name_H-M   'P 1'
#
loop_
_entity.id
_entity.type
_entity.pdbx_description
1 polymer ?
#
loop_
_entity_poly.entity_id
_entity_poly.type
_entity_poly.pdbx_seq_one_letter_code
_entity_poly.pdbx_strand_id
1 'polypeptide(L)'
;MIHFWRQLRWQIIGAQMLVVIVGVVALSLTANALLEQTVSPDQLATVRAAVIQALTVAAIAATIAGLTTSILLVQVILRSLRSIARSSQRIAAGRYDERVHVPASDELRAVAESFNQMAEALEQIEQRRVAMIGNVAHELRTPLAGIEGYLEGLIDGVLPSAPETFIDMQHEVRRLRRLVDDLQILSRVEAGQISLNFTTFDINDVIRRVVAQLQPQVLDGCLQVVCERANQPLLTRADPDRVAQILLNLIGNAVRYTPEGGCITVRSALVDEQVQVVVEDTGIGIAPEHLPYIFERFYRADPSRSRASGGSGIGLTIARHLAWAMGGDITAYSAGLGKGSTFTLTLPRGTV
;
A
#
# COMPACT_ATOMS: atom_id res chain seq x y z
N MET A 1 1.88 33.08 3.49
CA MET A 1 1.73 32.66 2.06
C MET A 1 1.54 33.84 1.09
N ILE A 2 0.65 34.80 1.34
CA ILE A 2 0.39 35.95 0.45
C ILE A 2 1.64 36.84 0.20
N HIS A 3 2.50 37.00 1.21
CA HIS A 3 3.73 37.81 1.11
C HIS A 3 4.78 37.21 0.17
N PHE A 4 4.96 35.87 0.20
CA PHE A 4 5.90 35.14 -0.65
C PHE A 4 5.54 35.27 -2.15
N TRP A 5 4.26 35.09 -2.48
CA TRP A 5 3.78 35.21 -3.86
C TRP A 5 3.89 36.62 -4.43
N ARG A 6 3.79 37.64 -3.56
CA ARG A 6 3.98 39.05 -3.95
C ARG A 6 5.45 39.35 -4.26
N GLN A 7 6.38 38.79 -3.47
CA GLN A 7 7.82 38.94 -3.70
C GLN A 7 8.26 38.29 -5.03
N LEU A 8 7.86 37.06 -5.29
CA LEU A 8 8.21 36.33 -6.53
C LEU A 8 7.74 37.09 -7.78
N ARG A 9 6.54 37.67 -7.77
CA ARG A 9 6.02 38.48 -8.86
C ARG A 9 6.92 39.70 -9.15
N TRP A 10 7.35 40.44 -8.13
CA TRP A 10 8.20 41.61 -8.27
C TRP A 10 9.61 41.23 -8.70
N GLN A 11 10.15 40.10 -8.28
CA GLN A 11 11.47 39.64 -8.72
C GLN A 11 11.50 39.28 -10.20
N ILE A 12 10.49 38.58 -10.71
CA ILE A 12 10.40 38.22 -12.16
C ILE A 12 10.23 39.48 -13.02
N ILE A 13 9.33 40.39 -12.63
CA ILE A 13 9.11 41.66 -13.33
C ILE A 13 10.38 42.52 -13.29
N GLY A 14 11.06 42.59 -12.15
CA GLY A 14 12.29 43.35 -11.98
C GLY A 14 13.45 42.82 -12.83
N ALA A 15 13.63 41.51 -12.88
CA ALA A 15 14.65 40.88 -13.72
C ALA A 15 14.42 41.14 -15.20
N GLN A 16 13.19 41.09 -15.67
CA GLN A 16 12.86 41.35 -17.06
C GLN A 16 13.00 42.83 -17.43
N MET A 17 12.63 43.77 -16.55
CA MET A 17 12.88 45.19 -16.70
C MET A 17 14.38 45.50 -16.81
N LEU A 18 15.20 44.84 -15.99
CA LEU A 18 16.66 44.99 -16.04
C LEU A 18 17.23 44.60 -17.42
N VAL A 19 16.77 43.47 -17.99
CA VAL A 19 17.22 42.99 -19.30
C VAL A 19 16.84 43.99 -20.41
N VAL A 20 15.64 44.57 -20.38
CA VAL A 20 15.19 45.59 -21.34
C VAL A 20 16.02 46.86 -21.20
N ILE A 21 16.27 47.34 -19.97
CA ILE A 21 17.08 48.53 -19.73
C ILE A 21 18.51 48.33 -20.25
N VAL A 22 19.15 47.21 -19.93
CA VAL A 22 20.52 46.91 -20.39
C VAL A 22 20.57 46.82 -21.91
N GLY A 23 19.58 46.20 -22.56
CA GLY A 23 19.47 46.09 -24.01
C GLY A 23 19.34 47.47 -24.70
N VAL A 24 18.48 48.36 -24.17
CA VAL A 24 18.28 49.71 -24.67
C VAL A 24 19.53 50.57 -24.52
N VAL A 25 20.21 50.50 -23.35
CA VAL A 25 21.46 51.23 -23.11
C VAL A 25 22.55 50.75 -24.07
N ALA A 26 22.72 49.46 -24.24
CA ALA A 26 23.72 48.88 -25.14
C ALA A 26 23.47 49.33 -26.62
N LEU A 27 22.20 49.27 -27.05
CA LEU A 27 21.80 49.68 -28.39
C LEU A 27 22.01 51.19 -28.63
N SER A 28 21.73 52.02 -27.63
CA SER A 28 21.95 53.46 -27.67
C SER A 28 23.44 53.82 -27.77
N LEU A 29 24.29 53.14 -27.01
CA LEU A 29 25.74 53.34 -27.05
C LEU A 29 26.35 52.91 -28.38
N THR A 30 25.95 51.76 -28.91
CA THR A 30 26.43 51.29 -30.22
C THR A 30 25.94 52.15 -31.39
N ALA A 31 24.69 52.63 -31.34
CA ALA A 31 24.15 53.53 -32.34
C ALA A 31 24.90 54.89 -32.34
N ASN A 32 25.19 55.45 -31.16
CA ASN A 32 25.97 56.69 -31.06
C ASN A 32 27.40 56.55 -31.65
N ALA A 33 28.11 55.45 -31.27
CA ALA A 33 29.44 55.19 -31.77
C ALA A 33 29.51 54.98 -33.27
N LEU A 34 28.49 54.36 -33.92
CA LEU A 34 28.39 54.18 -35.33
C LEU A 34 28.08 55.50 -36.04
N LEU A 35 27.22 56.38 -35.52
CA LEU A 35 26.87 57.68 -36.09
C LEU A 35 28.07 58.58 -36.13
N GLU A 36 28.92 58.65 -35.16
CA GLU A 36 30.14 59.40 -35.08
C GLU A 36 31.18 59.01 -36.16
N GLN A 37 31.18 57.76 -36.59
CA GLN A 37 32.10 57.21 -37.57
C GLN A 37 31.63 57.34 -39.03
N THR A 38 30.31 57.40 -39.25
CA THR A 38 29.73 57.27 -40.63
C THR A 38 29.03 58.50 -41.19
N VAL A 39 28.68 59.47 -40.36
CA VAL A 39 27.84 60.62 -40.76
C VAL A 39 28.66 61.94 -40.83
N SER A 40 28.48 62.75 -41.90
CA SER A 40 29.13 64.06 -42.02
C SER A 40 28.64 65.07 -40.97
N PRO A 41 29.48 66.02 -40.51
CA PRO A 41 29.13 66.92 -39.40
C PRO A 41 27.85 67.75 -39.61
N ASP A 42 27.51 68.10 -40.83
CA ASP A 42 26.32 68.94 -41.20
C ASP A 42 24.99 68.15 -41.05
N GLN A 43 25.02 66.85 -41.17
CA GLN A 43 23.84 65.99 -41.07
C GLN A 43 23.73 65.23 -39.69
N LEU A 44 24.75 65.30 -38.89
CA LEU A 44 24.90 64.50 -37.62
C LEU A 44 23.75 64.87 -36.69
N ALA A 45 23.33 66.06 -36.52
CA ALA A 45 22.28 66.50 -35.59
C ALA A 45 20.89 65.98 -35.97
N THR A 46 20.53 66.01 -37.26
CA THR A 46 19.23 65.55 -37.76
C THR A 46 19.12 64.03 -37.75
N VAL A 47 20.16 63.32 -38.15
CA VAL A 47 20.21 61.84 -38.09
C VAL A 47 20.20 61.35 -36.67
N ARG A 48 20.96 61.98 -35.77
CA ARG A 48 21.01 61.66 -34.36
C ARG A 48 19.61 61.80 -33.68
N ALA A 49 18.88 62.91 -34.01
CA ALA A 49 17.54 63.09 -33.45
C ALA A 49 16.56 62.01 -33.95
N ALA A 50 16.60 61.65 -35.25
CA ALA A 50 15.77 60.55 -35.77
C ALA A 50 16.08 59.18 -35.19
N VAL A 51 17.37 58.87 -34.97
CA VAL A 51 17.80 57.62 -34.35
C VAL A 51 17.37 57.55 -32.88
N ILE A 52 17.54 58.67 -32.14
CA ILE A 52 17.08 58.72 -30.74
C ILE A 52 15.56 58.55 -30.67
N GLN A 53 14.80 59.16 -31.55
CA GLN A 53 13.35 59.01 -31.62
C GLN A 53 12.95 57.56 -31.93
N ALA A 54 13.59 56.94 -32.92
CA ALA A 54 13.34 55.48 -33.21
C ALA A 54 13.69 54.58 -32.09
N LEU A 55 14.82 54.80 -31.41
CA LEU A 55 15.23 54.00 -30.25
C LEU A 55 14.29 54.17 -29.05
N THR A 56 13.78 55.39 -28.82
CA THR A 56 12.80 55.60 -27.72
C THR A 56 11.46 54.88 -27.99
N VAL A 57 10.96 54.93 -29.22
CA VAL A 57 9.74 54.19 -29.59
C VAL A 57 9.95 52.70 -29.49
N ALA A 58 11.08 52.17 -29.97
CA ALA A 58 11.44 50.77 -29.87
C ALA A 58 11.57 50.31 -28.39
N ALA A 59 12.17 51.14 -27.54
CA ALA A 59 12.32 50.89 -26.11
C ALA A 59 10.96 50.80 -25.39
N ILE A 60 10.05 51.73 -25.69
CA ILE A 60 8.69 51.74 -25.14
C ILE A 60 7.94 50.47 -25.59
N ALA A 61 7.97 50.13 -26.87
CA ALA A 61 7.32 48.95 -27.41
C ALA A 61 7.88 47.65 -26.79
N ALA A 62 9.21 47.50 -26.66
CA ALA A 62 9.86 46.38 -26.04
C ALA A 62 9.49 46.25 -24.54
N THR A 63 9.41 47.38 -23.83
CA THR A 63 9.02 47.41 -22.42
C THR A 63 7.57 46.93 -22.21
N ILE A 64 6.64 47.41 -23.06
CA ILE A 64 5.23 46.98 -23.02
C ILE A 64 5.11 45.50 -23.34
N ALA A 65 5.78 45.02 -24.39
CA ALA A 65 5.76 43.63 -24.79
C ALA A 65 6.35 42.72 -23.71
N GLY A 66 7.49 43.09 -23.10
CA GLY A 66 8.10 42.35 -21.99
C GLY A 66 7.23 42.30 -20.74
N LEU A 67 6.58 43.41 -20.38
CA LEU A 67 5.71 43.51 -19.23
C LEU A 67 4.46 42.64 -19.40
N THR A 68 3.82 42.69 -20.58
CA THR A 68 2.64 41.86 -20.87
C THR A 68 2.96 40.36 -20.84
N THR A 69 4.06 39.94 -21.49
CA THR A 69 4.51 38.57 -21.50
C THR A 69 4.84 38.08 -20.08
N SER A 70 5.51 38.91 -19.27
CA SER A 70 5.82 38.60 -17.89
C SER A 70 4.57 38.41 -17.04
N ILE A 71 3.59 39.30 -17.18
CA ILE A 71 2.34 39.20 -16.40
C ILE A 71 1.58 37.92 -16.78
N LEU A 72 1.50 37.57 -18.07
CA LEU A 72 0.84 36.37 -18.54
C LEU A 72 1.53 35.11 -18.00
N LEU A 73 2.85 35.01 -18.10
CA LEU A 73 3.63 33.88 -17.61
C LEU A 73 3.46 33.70 -16.11
N VAL A 74 3.61 34.79 -15.34
CA VAL A 74 3.43 34.76 -13.88
C VAL A 74 1.99 34.32 -13.50
N GLN A 75 0.98 34.76 -14.25
CA GLN A 75 -0.39 34.35 -13.97
C GLN A 75 -0.62 32.86 -14.21
N VAL A 76 -0.07 32.27 -15.26
CA VAL A 76 -0.18 30.84 -15.56
C VAL A 76 0.48 30.01 -14.46
N ILE A 77 1.74 30.31 -14.09
CA ILE A 77 2.48 29.61 -13.07
C ILE A 77 1.79 29.73 -11.71
N LEU A 78 1.41 30.96 -11.31
CA LEU A 78 0.78 31.19 -10.02
C LEU A 78 -0.61 30.53 -9.89
N ARG A 79 -1.38 30.44 -10.98
CA ARG A 79 -2.67 29.71 -10.96
C ARG A 79 -2.47 28.23 -10.68
N SER A 80 -1.52 27.58 -11.37
CA SER A 80 -1.23 26.17 -11.19
C SER A 80 -0.75 25.87 -9.77
N LEU A 81 0.24 26.62 -9.26
CA LEU A 81 0.76 26.44 -7.90
C LEU A 81 -0.29 26.71 -6.83
N ARG A 82 -1.18 27.69 -7.00
CA ARG A 82 -2.28 27.94 -6.06
C ARG A 82 -3.33 26.83 -6.10
N SER A 83 -3.59 26.25 -7.26
CA SER A 83 -4.46 25.08 -7.38
C SER A 83 -3.90 23.91 -6.57
N ILE A 84 -2.63 23.55 -6.77
CA ILE A 84 -1.96 22.48 -6.03
C ILE A 84 -2.01 22.76 -4.51
N ALA A 85 -1.67 23.99 -4.09
CA ALA A 85 -1.68 24.35 -2.66
C ALA A 85 -3.09 24.24 -2.03
N ARG A 86 -4.14 24.63 -2.75
CA ARG A 86 -5.52 24.49 -2.27
C ARG A 86 -5.96 23.03 -2.20
N SER A 87 -5.68 22.24 -3.23
CA SER A 87 -6.01 20.81 -3.23
C SER A 87 -5.23 20.07 -2.16
N SER A 88 -3.95 20.43 -1.90
CA SER A 88 -3.19 19.89 -0.78
C SER A 88 -3.84 20.18 0.58
N GLN A 89 -4.36 21.39 0.79
CA GLN A 89 -5.09 21.71 2.02
C GLN A 89 -6.40 20.93 2.16
N ARG A 90 -7.09 20.65 1.04
CA ARG A 90 -8.32 19.86 1.05
C ARG A 90 -8.03 18.38 1.33
N ILE A 91 -6.95 17.84 0.76
CA ILE A 91 -6.49 16.48 1.08
C ILE A 91 -6.12 16.38 2.56
N ALA A 92 -5.40 17.37 3.12
CA ALA A 92 -5.08 17.41 4.54
C ALA A 92 -6.33 17.51 5.44
N ALA A 93 -7.45 18.03 4.92
CA ALA A 93 -8.75 18.05 5.58
C ALA A 93 -9.60 16.78 5.35
N GLY A 94 -9.00 15.71 4.76
CA GLY A 94 -9.66 14.42 4.56
C GLY A 94 -10.42 14.27 3.24
N ARG A 95 -10.28 15.21 2.29
CA ARG A 95 -10.89 15.10 0.95
C ARG A 95 -9.89 14.52 -0.03
N TYR A 96 -9.75 13.21 -0.07
CA TYR A 96 -8.76 12.50 -0.88
C TYR A 96 -9.16 12.34 -2.35
N ASP A 97 -10.41 12.63 -2.71
CA ASP A 97 -10.96 12.65 -4.07
C ASP A 97 -10.50 13.85 -4.92
N GLU A 98 -9.85 14.83 -4.28
CA GLU A 98 -9.37 16.03 -4.97
C GLU A 98 -8.25 15.72 -5.97
N ARG A 99 -8.38 16.33 -7.17
CA ARG A 99 -7.36 16.26 -8.23
C ARG A 99 -7.09 17.66 -8.74
N VAL A 100 -5.86 17.90 -9.20
CA VAL A 100 -5.48 19.13 -9.89
C VAL A 100 -5.50 18.94 -11.38
N HIS A 101 -5.92 20.01 -12.08
CA HIS A 101 -5.85 20.04 -13.53
C HIS A 101 -4.39 19.98 -14.00
N VAL A 102 -4.11 19.11 -14.97
CA VAL A 102 -2.77 18.95 -15.56
C VAL A 102 -2.56 20.03 -16.63
N PRO A 103 -1.62 20.98 -16.44
CA PRO A 103 -1.35 22.03 -17.40
C PRO A 103 -0.63 21.51 -18.65
N ALA A 104 -0.64 22.34 -19.72
CA ALA A 104 0.00 21.98 -20.97
C ALA A 104 1.55 22.11 -20.98
N SER A 105 2.14 22.86 -20.02
CA SER A 105 3.60 23.01 -19.90
C SER A 105 4.21 21.79 -19.24
N ASP A 106 5.33 21.29 -19.75
CA ASP A 106 5.92 20.02 -19.34
C ASP A 106 6.38 20.02 -17.88
N GLU A 107 6.97 21.09 -17.39
CA GLU A 107 7.47 21.19 -16.01
C GLU A 107 6.32 21.21 -14.98
N LEU A 108 5.25 21.94 -15.27
CA LEU A 108 4.07 22.01 -14.40
C LEU A 108 3.20 20.77 -14.53
N ARG A 109 3.24 20.10 -15.68
CA ARG A 109 2.58 18.81 -15.92
C ARG A 109 3.15 17.75 -14.98
N ALA A 110 4.48 17.57 -14.95
CA ALA A 110 5.14 16.59 -14.10
C ALA A 110 4.78 16.76 -12.61
N VAL A 111 4.71 18.01 -12.13
CA VAL A 111 4.32 18.31 -10.75
C VAL A 111 2.85 17.98 -10.50
N ALA A 112 1.95 18.32 -11.42
CA ALA A 112 0.52 18.05 -11.29
C ALA A 112 0.22 16.53 -11.33
N GLU A 113 0.90 15.79 -12.22
CA GLU A 113 0.79 14.34 -12.32
C GLU A 113 1.30 13.64 -11.04
N SER A 114 2.48 14.03 -10.54
CA SER A 114 3.02 13.52 -9.28
C SER A 114 2.09 13.80 -8.09
N PHE A 115 1.49 15.00 -8.06
CA PHE A 115 0.50 15.34 -7.03
C PHE A 115 -0.75 14.45 -7.14
N ASN A 116 -1.29 14.24 -8.35
CA ASN A 116 -2.45 13.40 -8.56
C ASN A 116 -2.18 11.93 -8.21
N GLN A 117 -0.99 11.40 -8.54
CA GLN A 117 -0.56 10.06 -8.13
C GLN A 117 -0.49 9.93 -6.61
N MET A 118 0.07 10.93 -5.91
CA MET A 118 0.09 10.94 -4.46
C MET A 118 -1.33 11.00 -3.87
N ALA A 119 -2.22 11.84 -4.43
CA ALA A 119 -3.60 11.94 -4.00
C ALA A 119 -4.37 10.62 -4.19
N GLU A 120 -4.16 9.94 -5.31
CA GLU A 120 -4.75 8.63 -5.60
C GLU A 120 -4.26 7.56 -4.61
N ALA A 121 -2.95 7.53 -4.33
CA ALA A 121 -2.39 6.61 -3.33
C ALA A 121 -2.99 6.83 -1.93
N LEU A 122 -3.15 8.11 -1.51
CA LEU A 122 -3.77 8.46 -0.24
C LEU A 122 -5.25 8.06 -0.19
N GLU A 123 -6.00 8.29 -1.27
CA GLU A 123 -7.40 7.87 -1.38
C GLU A 123 -7.54 6.36 -1.24
N GLN A 124 -6.70 5.58 -1.94
CA GLN A 124 -6.69 4.12 -1.83
C GLN A 124 -6.34 3.63 -0.42
N ILE A 125 -5.38 4.27 0.25
CA ILE A 125 -5.02 3.94 1.65
C ILE A 125 -6.22 4.18 2.57
N GLU A 126 -6.90 5.33 2.45
CA GLU A 126 -8.05 5.64 3.31
C GLU A 126 -9.26 4.74 3.01
N GLN A 127 -9.53 4.43 1.74
CA GLN A 127 -10.59 3.48 1.37
C GLN A 127 -10.33 2.09 1.97
N ARG A 128 -9.08 1.59 1.90
CA ARG A 128 -8.69 0.32 2.54
C ARG A 128 -8.84 0.37 4.05
N ARG A 129 -8.51 1.51 4.68
CA ARG A 129 -8.67 1.71 6.12
C ARG A 129 -10.14 1.68 6.55
N VAL A 130 -11.00 2.39 5.82
CA VAL A 130 -12.46 2.41 6.10
C VAL A 130 -13.06 1.02 5.91
N ALA A 131 -12.71 0.32 4.82
CA ALA A 131 -13.15 -1.05 4.57
C ALA A 131 -12.68 -2.00 5.69
N MET A 132 -11.43 -1.85 6.16
CA MET A 132 -10.90 -2.63 7.28
C MET A 132 -11.73 -2.43 8.57
N ILE A 133 -12.03 -1.18 8.94
CA ILE A 133 -12.85 -0.88 10.13
C ILE A 133 -14.24 -1.51 10.00
N GLY A 134 -14.86 -1.41 8.81
CA GLY A 134 -16.16 -2.02 8.54
C GLY A 134 -16.14 -3.54 8.70
N ASN A 135 -15.11 -4.20 8.17
CA ASN A 135 -14.94 -5.64 8.27
C ASN A 135 -14.68 -6.09 9.72
N VAL A 136 -13.82 -5.38 10.46
CA VAL A 136 -13.59 -5.63 11.89
C VAL A 136 -14.88 -5.55 12.68
N ALA A 137 -15.65 -4.47 12.48
CA ALA A 137 -16.93 -4.28 13.18
C ALA A 137 -17.93 -5.42 12.86
N HIS A 138 -17.95 -5.89 11.61
CA HIS A 138 -18.81 -6.99 11.20
C HIS A 138 -18.39 -8.33 11.84
N GLU A 139 -17.10 -8.66 11.80
CA GLU A 139 -16.54 -9.90 12.35
C GLU A 139 -16.60 -9.93 13.90
N LEU A 140 -16.59 -8.79 14.58
CA LEU A 140 -16.82 -8.69 16.02
C LEU A 140 -18.29 -8.82 16.38
N ARG A 141 -19.21 -8.25 15.58
CA ARG A 141 -20.66 -8.23 15.88
C ARG A 141 -21.26 -9.64 15.85
N THR A 142 -20.80 -10.50 14.94
CA THR A 142 -21.35 -11.86 14.77
C THR A 142 -21.19 -12.74 16.04
N PRO A 143 -19.98 -12.95 16.60
CA PRO A 143 -19.84 -13.74 17.81
C PRO A 143 -20.49 -13.08 19.03
N LEU A 144 -20.49 -11.74 19.10
CA LEU A 144 -21.13 -11.01 20.18
C LEU A 144 -22.65 -11.25 20.19
N ALA A 145 -23.31 -11.12 19.02
CA ALA A 145 -24.73 -11.43 18.86
C ALA A 145 -25.04 -12.91 19.17
N GLY A 146 -24.12 -13.84 18.85
CA GLY A 146 -24.25 -15.23 19.25
C GLY A 146 -24.26 -15.40 20.76
N ILE A 147 -23.31 -14.77 21.47
CA ILE A 147 -23.25 -14.81 22.94
C ILE A 147 -24.51 -14.17 23.57
N GLU A 148 -24.95 -13.01 23.05
CA GLU A 148 -26.19 -12.34 23.49
C GLU A 148 -27.39 -13.27 23.30
N GLY A 149 -27.55 -13.91 22.14
CA GLY A 149 -28.65 -14.85 21.88
C GLY A 149 -28.65 -16.07 22.79
N TYR A 150 -27.48 -16.63 23.13
CA TYR A 150 -27.39 -17.71 24.13
C TYR A 150 -27.82 -17.23 25.51
N LEU A 151 -27.38 -16.02 25.93
CA LEU A 151 -27.75 -15.44 27.23
C LEU A 151 -29.25 -15.16 27.32
N GLU A 152 -29.85 -14.54 26.28
CA GLU A 152 -31.28 -14.29 26.21
C GLU A 152 -32.08 -15.61 26.26
N GLY A 153 -31.66 -16.61 25.46
CA GLY A 153 -32.30 -17.93 25.47
C GLY A 153 -32.25 -18.65 26.83
N LEU A 154 -31.17 -18.45 27.58
CA LEU A 154 -31.05 -18.97 28.96
C LEU A 154 -31.95 -18.21 29.94
N ILE A 155 -32.04 -16.86 29.82
CA ILE A 155 -32.86 -16.01 30.68
C ILE A 155 -34.36 -16.31 30.46
N ASP A 156 -34.74 -16.45 29.19
CA ASP A 156 -36.14 -16.71 28.81
C ASP A 156 -36.54 -18.18 28.98
N GLY A 157 -35.61 -19.06 29.40
CA GLY A 157 -35.86 -20.48 29.60
C GLY A 157 -36.09 -21.28 28.31
N VAL A 158 -35.76 -20.67 27.13
CA VAL A 158 -35.84 -21.30 25.82
C VAL A 158 -34.69 -22.30 25.62
N LEU A 159 -33.50 -21.95 26.13
CA LEU A 159 -32.34 -22.82 26.10
C LEU A 159 -32.15 -23.49 27.47
N PRO A 160 -31.74 -24.79 27.48
CA PRO A 160 -31.45 -25.47 28.74
C PRO A 160 -30.18 -24.93 29.38
N SER A 161 -30.17 -24.77 30.69
CA SER A 161 -28.96 -24.47 31.47
C SER A 161 -28.09 -25.73 31.61
N ALA A 162 -27.62 -26.23 30.46
CA ALA A 162 -26.82 -27.44 30.32
C ALA A 162 -25.36 -27.13 29.98
N PRO A 163 -24.40 -28.01 30.31
CA PRO A 163 -22.98 -27.79 30.00
C PRO A 163 -22.74 -27.49 28.52
N GLU A 164 -23.49 -28.09 27.63
CA GLU A 164 -23.39 -27.91 26.17
C GLU A 164 -23.62 -26.45 25.75
N THR A 165 -24.65 -25.78 26.31
CA THR A 165 -24.95 -24.38 26.04
C THR A 165 -23.79 -23.45 26.47
N PHE A 166 -23.18 -23.74 27.63
CA PHE A 166 -22.02 -22.99 28.12
C PHE A 166 -20.77 -23.28 27.31
N ILE A 167 -20.59 -24.48 26.77
CA ILE A 167 -19.49 -24.84 25.86
C ILE A 167 -19.62 -24.07 24.56
N ASP A 168 -20.82 -23.96 23.99
CA ASP A 168 -21.07 -23.18 22.76
C ASP A 168 -20.76 -21.68 22.96
N MET A 169 -21.22 -21.09 24.06
CA MET A 169 -20.84 -19.73 24.44
C MET A 169 -19.32 -19.58 24.59
N GLN A 170 -18.64 -20.54 25.22
CA GLN A 170 -17.21 -20.52 25.40
C GLN A 170 -16.48 -20.60 24.03
N HIS A 171 -17.05 -21.30 23.04
CA HIS A 171 -16.53 -21.35 21.68
C HIS A 171 -16.57 -19.96 21.01
N GLU A 172 -17.69 -19.23 21.17
CA GLU A 172 -17.80 -17.87 20.62
C GLU A 172 -16.83 -16.88 21.32
N VAL A 173 -16.67 -16.97 22.64
CA VAL A 173 -15.68 -16.16 23.37
C VAL A 173 -14.26 -16.45 22.91
N ARG A 174 -13.90 -17.73 22.71
CA ARG A 174 -12.57 -18.10 22.20
C ARG A 174 -12.36 -17.60 20.76
N ARG A 175 -13.41 -17.61 19.94
CA ARG A 175 -13.38 -17.08 18.57
C ARG A 175 -13.12 -15.57 18.58
N LEU A 176 -13.84 -14.82 19.43
CA LEU A 176 -13.66 -13.38 19.62
C LEU A 176 -12.23 -13.04 20.07
N ARG A 177 -11.71 -13.79 21.06
CA ARG A 177 -10.34 -13.60 21.54
C ARG A 177 -9.32 -13.81 20.43
N ARG A 178 -9.42 -14.90 19.66
CA ARG A 178 -8.52 -15.15 18.52
C ARG A 178 -8.57 -14.01 17.49
N LEU A 179 -9.77 -13.47 17.18
CA LEU A 179 -9.90 -12.35 16.25
C LEU A 179 -9.18 -11.10 16.76
N VAL A 180 -9.29 -10.78 18.06
CA VAL A 180 -8.60 -9.64 18.67
C VAL A 180 -7.09 -9.84 18.63
N ASP A 181 -6.59 -11.05 18.96
CA ASP A 181 -5.17 -11.38 18.91
C ASP A 181 -4.62 -11.28 17.48
N ASP A 182 -5.36 -11.80 16.48
CA ASP A 182 -5.03 -11.68 15.05
C ASP A 182 -4.94 -10.22 14.61
N LEU A 183 -5.89 -9.37 15.01
CA LEU A 183 -5.90 -7.94 14.69
C LEU A 183 -4.70 -7.19 15.31
N GLN A 184 -4.31 -7.54 16.53
CA GLN A 184 -3.13 -6.96 17.16
C GLN A 184 -1.85 -7.34 16.43
N ILE A 185 -1.72 -8.61 16.03
CA ILE A 185 -0.57 -9.09 15.26
C ILE A 185 -0.53 -8.38 13.91
N LEU A 186 -1.65 -8.34 13.19
CA LEU A 186 -1.75 -7.67 11.88
C LEU A 186 -1.33 -6.20 11.98
N SER A 187 -1.85 -5.46 12.97
CA SER A 187 -1.51 -4.06 13.20
C SER A 187 -0.01 -3.84 13.42
N ARG A 188 0.64 -4.71 14.23
CA ARG A 188 2.09 -4.62 14.50
C ARG A 188 2.93 -4.95 13.28
N VAL A 189 2.54 -5.97 12.51
CA VAL A 189 3.26 -6.38 11.31
C VAL A 189 3.18 -5.30 10.23
N GLU A 190 2.01 -4.71 10.03
CA GLU A 190 1.82 -3.62 9.05
C GLU A 190 2.55 -2.34 9.42
N ALA A 191 2.65 -2.06 10.71
CA ALA A 191 3.44 -0.93 11.22
C ALA A 191 4.96 -1.19 11.17
N GLY A 192 5.41 -2.39 10.72
CA GLY A 192 6.83 -2.79 10.79
C GLY A 192 7.37 -2.89 12.22
N GLN A 193 6.47 -3.01 13.22
CA GLN A 193 6.81 -2.98 14.65
C GLN A 193 6.87 -4.37 15.28
N ILE A 194 6.94 -5.44 14.45
CA ILE A 194 7.08 -6.78 14.97
C ILE A 194 8.52 -7.02 15.41
N SER A 195 8.72 -7.37 16.66
CA SER A 195 10.01 -7.84 17.12
C SER A 195 10.18 -9.31 16.73
N LEU A 196 11.23 -9.62 15.98
CA LEU A 196 11.58 -10.97 15.54
C LEU A 196 12.83 -11.44 16.28
N ASN A 197 12.77 -12.63 16.83
CA ASN A 197 13.92 -13.29 17.45
C ASN A 197 14.55 -14.27 16.47
N PHE A 198 15.46 -13.77 15.62
CA PHE A 198 16.11 -14.61 14.62
C PHE A 198 17.08 -15.60 15.24
N THR A 199 16.82 -16.88 15.03
CA THR A 199 17.70 -17.99 15.40
C THR A 199 17.87 -18.94 14.23
N THR A 200 18.95 -19.74 14.24
CA THR A 200 19.13 -20.82 13.26
C THR A 200 18.59 -22.12 13.89
N PHE A 201 17.66 -22.77 13.20
CA PHE A 201 17.01 -24.00 13.68
C PHE A 201 16.63 -24.91 12.51
N ASP A 202 16.38 -26.20 12.79
CA ASP A 202 15.84 -27.13 11.80
C ASP A 202 14.32 -26.92 11.65
N ILE A 203 13.87 -26.58 10.43
CA ILE A 203 12.46 -26.37 10.11
C ILE A 203 11.62 -27.64 10.41
N ASN A 204 12.20 -28.84 10.29
CA ASN A 204 11.51 -30.09 10.55
C ASN A 204 11.05 -30.23 12.01
N ASP A 205 11.75 -29.61 12.96
CA ASP A 205 11.35 -29.64 14.37
C ASP A 205 10.09 -28.80 14.60
N VAL A 206 9.99 -27.65 13.92
CA VAL A 206 8.79 -26.79 13.98
C VAL A 206 7.60 -27.48 13.30
N ILE A 207 7.81 -28.09 12.11
CA ILE A 207 6.76 -28.86 11.41
C ILE A 207 6.22 -29.97 12.34
N ARG A 208 7.11 -30.74 12.99
CA ARG A 208 6.72 -31.82 13.89
C ARG A 208 5.88 -31.32 15.06
N ARG A 209 6.30 -30.23 15.68
CA ARG A 209 5.57 -29.59 16.81
C ARG A 209 4.18 -29.13 16.37
N VAL A 210 4.06 -28.47 15.24
CA VAL A 210 2.78 -27.97 14.72
C VAL A 210 1.83 -29.10 14.32
N VAL A 211 2.32 -30.12 13.63
CA VAL A 211 1.50 -31.29 13.25
C VAL A 211 1.00 -32.04 14.53
N ALA A 212 1.86 -32.20 15.52
CA ALA A 212 1.46 -32.79 16.79
C ALA A 212 0.38 -31.95 17.51
N GLN A 213 0.46 -30.64 17.46
CA GLN A 213 -0.53 -29.73 18.04
C GLN A 213 -1.91 -29.82 17.34
N LEU A 214 -1.92 -30.07 16.01
CA LEU A 214 -3.16 -30.20 15.23
C LEU A 214 -3.72 -31.62 15.17
N GLN A 215 -3.01 -32.60 15.78
CA GLN A 215 -3.41 -34.00 15.76
C GLN A 215 -4.86 -34.26 16.24
N PRO A 216 -5.37 -33.61 17.31
CA PRO A 216 -6.77 -33.81 17.72
C PRO A 216 -7.76 -33.43 16.60
N GLN A 217 -7.53 -32.31 15.93
CA GLN A 217 -8.40 -31.82 14.84
C GLN A 217 -8.32 -32.72 13.59
N VAL A 218 -7.13 -33.30 13.34
CA VAL A 218 -6.92 -34.28 12.26
C VAL A 218 -7.70 -35.54 12.49
N LEU A 219 -7.70 -36.04 13.75
CA LEU A 219 -8.43 -37.24 14.16
C LEU A 219 -9.95 -37.00 14.12
N ASP A 220 -10.42 -35.88 14.64
CA ASP A 220 -11.84 -35.51 14.61
C ASP A 220 -12.38 -35.41 13.16
N GLY A 221 -11.56 -34.90 12.20
CA GLY A 221 -11.88 -34.82 10.80
C GLY A 221 -11.63 -36.10 9.99
N CYS A 222 -11.22 -37.21 10.63
CA CYS A 222 -10.85 -38.47 9.95
C CYS A 222 -9.84 -38.24 8.80
N LEU A 223 -8.89 -37.32 8.98
CA LEU A 223 -7.93 -36.91 7.94
C LEU A 223 -6.62 -37.70 8.09
N GLN A 224 -5.89 -37.85 6.99
CA GLN A 224 -4.54 -38.37 6.95
C GLN A 224 -3.54 -37.22 6.80
N VAL A 225 -2.50 -37.19 7.67
CA VAL A 225 -1.39 -36.22 7.53
C VAL A 225 -0.11 -36.98 7.26
N VAL A 226 0.49 -36.72 6.12
CA VAL A 226 1.76 -37.29 5.68
C VAL A 226 2.84 -36.22 5.74
N CYS A 227 3.94 -36.52 6.46
CA CYS A 227 5.10 -35.63 6.54
C CYS A 227 6.26 -36.24 5.75
N GLU A 228 6.53 -35.67 4.59
CA GLU A 228 7.67 -36.01 3.75
C GLU A 228 8.85 -35.11 4.10
N ARG A 229 9.83 -35.62 4.81
CA ARG A 229 10.97 -34.83 5.29
C ARG A 229 12.19 -35.05 4.42
N ALA A 230 13.01 -34.02 4.28
CA ALA A 230 14.33 -34.19 3.74
C ALA A 230 15.17 -35.11 4.65
N ASN A 231 16.04 -35.92 4.06
CA ASN A 231 16.95 -36.83 4.78
C ASN A 231 18.02 -36.08 5.58
N GLN A 232 18.16 -34.77 5.41
CA GLN A 232 19.14 -33.93 6.10
C GLN A 232 18.42 -32.80 6.85
N PRO A 233 19.01 -32.30 7.96
CA PRO A 233 18.49 -31.11 8.64
C PRO A 233 18.40 -29.91 7.70
N LEU A 234 17.26 -29.25 7.65
CA LEU A 234 17.04 -28.06 6.86
C LEU A 234 17.11 -26.83 7.75
N LEU A 235 18.29 -26.26 7.87
CA LEU A 235 18.53 -25.09 8.71
C LEU A 235 18.00 -23.84 8.03
N THR A 236 17.17 -23.10 8.77
CA THR A 236 16.66 -21.78 8.37
C THR A 236 17.04 -20.74 9.43
N ARG A 237 17.25 -19.47 9.01
CA ARG A 237 17.45 -18.35 9.91
C ARG A 237 16.18 -17.52 9.98
N ALA A 238 15.35 -17.77 10.98
CA ALA A 238 14.05 -17.13 11.17
C ALA A 238 13.69 -17.08 12.66
N ASP A 239 12.50 -16.60 12.99
CA ASP A 239 11.92 -16.70 14.32
C ASP A 239 11.07 -17.98 14.40
N PRO A 240 11.45 -19.00 15.22
CA PRO A 240 10.78 -20.30 15.25
C PRO A 240 9.33 -20.22 15.70
N ASP A 241 8.96 -19.27 16.56
CA ASP A 241 7.59 -19.11 17.04
C ASP A 241 6.70 -18.47 15.95
N ARG A 242 7.24 -17.53 15.19
CA ARG A 242 6.53 -16.95 14.04
C ARG A 242 6.39 -17.95 12.89
N VAL A 243 7.41 -18.76 12.65
CA VAL A 243 7.31 -19.89 11.69
C VAL A 243 6.26 -20.89 12.13
N ALA A 244 6.22 -21.25 13.41
CA ALA A 244 5.15 -22.11 13.95
C ALA A 244 3.76 -21.49 13.74
N GLN A 245 3.60 -20.19 13.95
CA GLN A 245 2.35 -19.45 13.70
C GLN A 245 1.95 -19.50 12.23
N ILE A 246 2.89 -19.32 11.30
CA ILE A 246 2.64 -19.47 9.86
C ILE A 246 2.13 -20.89 9.55
N LEU A 247 2.86 -21.92 9.99
CA LEU A 247 2.50 -23.31 9.74
C LEU A 247 1.16 -23.70 10.36
N LEU A 248 0.83 -23.18 11.56
CA LEU A 248 -0.49 -23.35 12.17
C LEU A 248 -1.61 -22.77 11.28
N ASN A 249 -1.38 -21.64 10.67
CA ASN A 249 -2.35 -21.04 9.73
C ASN A 249 -2.48 -21.87 8.45
N LEU A 250 -1.38 -22.32 7.85
CA LEU A 250 -1.40 -23.08 6.59
C LEU A 250 -1.98 -24.48 6.79
N ILE A 251 -1.45 -25.25 7.75
CA ILE A 251 -1.90 -26.61 8.03
C ILE A 251 -3.32 -26.58 8.63
N GLY A 252 -3.63 -25.61 9.49
CA GLY A 252 -4.98 -25.42 10.04
C GLY A 252 -6.02 -25.11 8.95
N ASN A 253 -5.65 -24.37 7.90
CA ASN A 253 -6.52 -24.19 6.73
C ASN A 253 -6.67 -25.50 5.95
N ALA A 254 -5.60 -26.26 5.72
CA ALA A 254 -5.67 -27.56 5.09
C ALA A 254 -6.62 -28.52 5.85
N VAL A 255 -6.50 -28.61 7.19
CA VAL A 255 -7.41 -29.41 8.03
C VAL A 255 -8.86 -28.97 7.90
N ARG A 256 -9.10 -27.66 7.86
CA ARG A 256 -10.45 -27.08 7.78
C ARG A 256 -11.16 -27.33 6.46
N TYR A 257 -10.42 -27.25 5.35
CA TYR A 257 -10.99 -27.29 4.00
C TYR A 257 -10.85 -28.65 3.32
N THR A 258 -10.28 -29.63 3.99
CA THR A 258 -10.21 -31.00 3.51
C THR A 258 -11.39 -31.79 4.07
N PRO A 259 -12.24 -32.44 3.22
CA PRO A 259 -13.32 -33.33 3.69
C PRO A 259 -12.79 -34.55 4.43
N GLU A 260 -13.66 -35.19 5.19
CA GLU A 260 -13.39 -36.48 5.86
C GLU A 260 -12.80 -37.51 4.89
N GLY A 261 -11.79 -38.21 5.35
CA GLY A 261 -11.03 -39.19 4.56
C GLY A 261 -9.99 -38.59 3.61
N GLY A 262 -9.87 -37.27 3.57
CA GLY A 262 -8.87 -36.58 2.75
C GLY A 262 -7.46 -36.66 3.33
N CYS A 263 -6.48 -36.21 2.52
CA CYS A 263 -5.07 -36.25 2.86
C CYS A 263 -4.44 -34.84 2.83
N ILE A 264 -3.57 -34.59 3.80
CA ILE A 264 -2.74 -33.38 3.87
C ILE A 264 -1.28 -33.81 3.84
N THR A 265 -0.51 -33.33 2.87
CA THR A 265 0.91 -33.63 2.74
C THR A 265 1.73 -32.40 3.10
N VAL A 266 2.67 -32.55 4.04
CA VAL A 266 3.60 -31.49 4.42
C VAL A 266 5.01 -31.93 4.00
N ARG A 267 5.61 -31.20 3.05
CA ARG A 267 6.96 -31.46 2.53
C ARG A 267 7.90 -30.33 2.89
N SER A 268 9.14 -30.67 3.19
CA SER A 268 10.22 -29.69 3.37
C SER A 268 11.40 -30.03 2.45
N ALA A 269 11.93 -29.01 1.78
CA ALA A 269 13.04 -29.16 0.84
C ALA A 269 13.94 -27.91 0.83
N LEU A 270 15.18 -28.09 0.37
CA LEU A 270 16.06 -26.96 0.01
C LEU A 270 15.98 -26.78 -1.50
N VAL A 271 15.56 -25.60 -1.95
CA VAL A 271 15.44 -25.23 -3.36
C VAL A 271 16.08 -23.86 -3.55
N ASP A 272 17.03 -23.74 -4.48
CA ASP A 272 17.71 -22.46 -4.81
C ASP A 272 18.20 -21.67 -3.58
N GLU A 273 18.88 -22.36 -2.64
CA GLU A 273 19.39 -21.79 -1.38
C GLU A 273 18.28 -21.22 -0.45
N GLN A 274 17.04 -21.64 -0.65
CA GLN A 274 15.90 -21.31 0.23
C GLN A 274 15.31 -22.59 0.81
N VAL A 275 14.90 -22.52 2.08
CA VAL A 275 14.12 -23.58 2.72
C VAL A 275 12.67 -23.41 2.34
N GLN A 276 12.10 -24.42 1.68
CA GLN A 276 10.69 -24.44 1.30
C GLN A 276 9.92 -25.45 2.16
N VAL A 277 8.74 -25.03 2.61
CA VAL A 277 7.75 -25.91 3.22
C VAL A 277 6.48 -25.86 2.39
N VAL A 278 6.10 -26.99 1.83
CA VAL A 278 4.91 -27.14 0.99
C VAL A 278 3.83 -27.86 1.80
N VAL A 279 2.66 -27.25 1.91
CA VAL A 279 1.46 -27.84 2.50
C VAL A 279 0.46 -28.05 1.35
N GLU A 280 0.21 -29.31 1.03
CA GLU A 280 -0.71 -29.73 -0.02
C GLU A 280 -1.90 -30.45 0.60
N ASP A 281 -3.12 -30.13 0.19
CA ASP A 281 -4.34 -30.76 0.64
C ASP A 281 -5.16 -31.33 -0.53
N THR A 282 -5.98 -32.34 -0.28
CA THR A 282 -6.95 -32.89 -1.22
C THR A 282 -8.36 -32.30 -0.99
N GLY A 283 -8.42 -31.07 -0.52
CA GLY A 283 -9.64 -30.39 -0.12
C GLY A 283 -10.49 -29.84 -1.26
N ILE A 284 -11.37 -28.91 -0.91
CA ILE A 284 -12.34 -28.30 -1.84
C ILE A 284 -11.69 -27.50 -2.97
N GLY A 285 -10.40 -27.18 -2.85
CA GLY A 285 -9.67 -26.35 -3.81
C GLY A 285 -10.11 -24.88 -3.82
N ILE A 286 -9.45 -24.08 -4.66
CA ILE A 286 -9.67 -22.65 -4.77
C ILE A 286 -9.97 -22.33 -6.24
N ALA A 287 -11.09 -21.63 -6.52
CA ALA A 287 -11.39 -21.19 -7.87
C ALA A 287 -10.35 -20.14 -8.33
N PRO A 288 -9.97 -20.14 -9.63
CA PRO A 288 -8.92 -19.27 -10.15
C PRO A 288 -9.14 -17.79 -9.87
N GLU A 289 -10.40 -17.33 -9.90
CA GLU A 289 -10.78 -15.96 -9.60
C GLU A 289 -10.49 -15.53 -8.16
N HIS A 290 -10.41 -16.47 -7.21
CA HIS A 290 -10.14 -16.19 -5.80
C HIS A 290 -8.64 -16.17 -5.45
N LEU A 291 -7.80 -16.91 -6.21
CA LEU A 291 -6.36 -17.05 -5.91
C LEU A 291 -5.62 -15.71 -5.73
N PRO A 292 -5.87 -14.66 -6.52
CA PRO A 292 -5.19 -13.37 -6.33
C PRO A 292 -5.52 -12.69 -4.99
N TYR A 293 -6.67 -13.00 -4.39
CA TYR A 293 -7.24 -12.29 -3.26
C TYR A 293 -7.15 -13.03 -1.92
N ILE A 294 -6.77 -14.31 -1.90
CA ILE A 294 -6.78 -15.14 -0.67
C ILE A 294 -5.84 -14.63 0.44
N PHE A 295 -4.86 -13.80 0.10
CA PHE A 295 -3.96 -13.15 1.05
C PHE A 295 -4.44 -11.75 1.47
N GLU A 296 -5.56 -11.26 0.90
CA GLU A 296 -6.16 -10.00 1.33
C GLU A 296 -6.88 -10.16 2.68
N ARG A 297 -6.92 -9.08 3.44
CA ARG A 297 -7.52 -9.06 4.78
C ARG A 297 -9.02 -9.31 4.70
N PHE A 298 -9.54 -10.19 5.56
CA PHE A 298 -10.96 -10.55 5.64
C PHE A 298 -11.51 -11.20 4.37
N TYR A 299 -10.63 -11.52 3.40
CA TYR A 299 -11.08 -12.17 2.18
C TYR A 299 -11.49 -13.61 2.44
N ARG A 300 -12.60 -14.01 1.86
CA ARG A 300 -13.20 -15.35 1.99
C ARG A 300 -13.89 -15.69 0.67
N ALA A 301 -13.50 -16.81 0.05
CA ALA A 301 -14.08 -17.27 -1.22
C ALA A 301 -15.59 -17.63 -1.09
N ASP A 302 -16.03 -18.13 0.09
CA ASP A 302 -17.44 -18.44 0.38
C ASP A 302 -17.79 -17.96 1.80
N PRO A 303 -18.51 -16.83 1.94
CA PRO A 303 -18.94 -16.31 3.24
C PRO A 303 -19.94 -17.21 3.98
N SER A 304 -20.68 -18.06 3.27
CA SER A 304 -21.76 -18.89 3.85
C SER A 304 -21.22 -20.14 4.56
N ARG A 305 -20.32 -20.86 3.92
CA ARG A 305 -19.68 -22.08 4.48
C ARG A 305 -18.72 -21.77 5.62
N SER A 306 -18.07 -20.62 5.54
CA SER A 306 -17.03 -20.24 6.49
C SER A 306 -17.56 -19.71 7.82
N ARG A 307 -18.86 -19.39 7.96
CA ARG A 307 -19.48 -19.06 9.26
C ARG A 307 -19.47 -20.28 10.19
N ALA A 308 -19.75 -21.45 9.67
CA ALA A 308 -19.70 -22.70 10.44
C ALA A 308 -18.27 -23.10 10.85
N SER A 309 -17.25 -22.72 10.06
CA SER A 309 -15.86 -23.11 10.29
C SER A 309 -15.00 -22.09 11.07
N GLY A 310 -15.54 -20.91 11.40
CA GLY A 310 -14.94 -19.96 12.36
C GLY A 310 -13.66 -19.22 11.94
N GLY A 311 -13.36 -19.08 10.64
CA GLY A 311 -12.18 -18.34 10.17
C GLY A 311 -12.41 -16.83 10.07
N SER A 312 -11.47 -16.01 10.53
CA SER A 312 -11.50 -14.54 10.47
C SER A 312 -11.16 -13.95 9.09
N GLY A 313 -10.60 -14.76 8.18
CA GLY A 313 -10.04 -14.25 6.91
C GLY A 313 -8.75 -13.44 7.06
N ILE A 314 -8.13 -13.44 8.25
CA ILE A 314 -6.90 -12.68 8.54
C ILE A 314 -5.67 -13.61 8.56
N GLY A 315 -5.86 -14.90 8.84
CA GLY A 315 -4.76 -15.83 9.10
C GLY A 315 -3.74 -15.94 7.95
N LEU A 316 -4.18 -16.04 6.69
CA LEU A 316 -3.28 -16.07 5.53
C LEU A 316 -2.56 -14.73 5.31
N THR A 317 -3.23 -13.62 5.56
CA THR A 317 -2.61 -12.28 5.52
C THR A 317 -1.50 -12.17 6.55
N ILE A 318 -1.77 -12.54 7.80
CA ILE A 318 -0.75 -12.56 8.87
C ILE A 318 0.41 -13.47 8.49
N ALA A 319 0.13 -14.69 8.03
CA ALA A 319 1.15 -15.65 7.66
C ALA A 319 2.11 -15.08 6.60
N ARG A 320 1.57 -14.47 5.54
CA ARG A 320 2.39 -13.90 4.46
C ARG A 320 3.21 -12.70 4.93
N HIS A 321 2.63 -11.80 5.71
CA HIS A 321 3.37 -10.65 6.26
C HIS A 321 4.49 -11.10 7.23
N LEU A 322 4.26 -12.13 8.05
CA LEU A 322 5.30 -12.71 8.89
C LEU A 322 6.43 -13.33 8.05
N ALA A 323 6.08 -14.02 6.96
CA ALA A 323 7.08 -14.56 6.03
C ALA A 323 7.91 -13.42 5.42
N TRP A 324 7.29 -12.36 4.93
CA TRP A 324 7.99 -11.18 4.40
C TRP A 324 8.90 -10.51 5.43
N ALA A 325 8.44 -10.36 6.66
CA ALA A 325 9.24 -9.79 7.75
C ALA A 325 10.50 -10.62 8.06
N MET A 326 10.49 -11.91 7.72
CA MET A 326 11.65 -12.83 7.86
C MET A 326 12.43 -13.02 6.55
N GLY A 327 12.15 -12.24 5.49
CA GLY A 327 12.83 -12.33 4.20
C GLY A 327 12.38 -13.50 3.31
N GLY A 328 11.23 -14.10 3.62
CA GLY A 328 10.58 -15.16 2.85
C GLY A 328 9.31 -14.71 2.15
N ASP A 329 8.52 -15.65 1.61
CA ASP A 329 7.17 -15.40 1.05
C ASP A 329 6.29 -16.64 1.19
N ILE A 330 4.98 -16.46 0.97
CA ILE A 330 4.01 -17.55 0.84
C ILE A 330 3.30 -17.42 -0.49
N THR A 331 3.32 -18.50 -1.27
CA THR A 331 2.58 -18.62 -2.52
C THR A 331 1.50 -19.68 -2.40
N ALA A 332 0.47 -19.58 -3.24
CA ALA A 332 -0.63 -20.54 -3.28
C ALA A 332 -0.92 -20.96 -4.71
N TYR A 333 -1.28 -22.21 -4.87
CA TYR A 333 -1.71 -22.80 -6.13
C TYR A 333 -2.92 -23.72 -5.90
N SER A 334 -3.86 -23.74 -6.83
CA SER A 334 -4.92 -24.72 -6.92
C SER A 334 -5.30 -24.92 -8.38
N ALA A 335 -5.53 -26.17 -8.77
CA ALA A 335 -6.01 -26.50 -10.10
C ALA A 335 -7.53 -26.26 -10.28
N GLY A 336 -8.21 -25.72 -9.25
CA GLY A 336 -9.63 -25.40 -9.25
C GLY A 336 -10.41 -26.16 -8.18
N LEU A 337 -11.73 -25.97 -8.18
CA LEU A 337 -12.61 -26.58 -7.20
C LEU A 337 -12.56 -28.12 -7.25
N GLY A 338 -12.53 -28.75 -6.08
CA GLY A 338 -12.42 -30.22 -5.92
C GLY A 338 -11.03 -30.80 -6.23
N LYS A 339 -10.01 -29.94 -6.45
CA LYS A 339 -8.65 -30.38 -6.78
C LYS A 339 -7.63 -30.13 -5.67
N GLY A 340 -8.09 -29.69 -4.49
CA GLY A 340 -7.23 -29.33 -3.39
C GLY A 340 -6.47 -28.04 -3.62
N SER A 341 -5.59 -27.71 -2.67
CA SER A 341 -4.72 -26.55 -2.76
C SER A 341 -3.31 -26.85 -2.27
N THR A 342 -2.36 -26.03 -2.69
CA THR A 342 -0.95 -26.12 -2.34
C THR A 342 -0.47 -24.76 -1.87
N PHE A 343 0.00 -24.67 -0.65
CA PHE A 343 0.64 -23.48 -0.07
C PHE A 343 2.13 -23.74 0.11
N THR A 344 2.97 -22.85 -0.40
CA THR A 344 4.43 -22.95 -0.30
C THR A 344 4.97 -21.78 0.50
N LEU A 345 5.53 -22.06 1.67
CA LEU A 345 6.32 -21.11 2.46
C LEU A 345 7.78 -21.20 2.03
N THR A 346 8.40 -20.08 1.71
CA THR A 346 9.85 -19.96 1.46
C THR A 346 10.50 -19.14 2.57
N LEU A 347 11.67 -19.59 3.04
CA LEU A 347 12.46 -18.90 4.06
C LEU A 347 13.93 -18.89 3.67
N PRO A 348 14.72 -17.89 4.11
CA PRO A 348 16.17 -17.88 3.91
C PRO A 348 16.84 -19.09 4.57
N ARG A 349 17.81 -19.69 3.88
CA ARG A 349 18.66 -20.74 4.45
C ARG A 349 19.47 -20.19 5.62
N GLY A 350 19.52 -20.91 6.73
CA GLY A 350 20.44 -20.65 7.82
C GLY A 350 21.80 -21.28 7.53
N THR A 351 22.85 -20.51 7.70
CA THR A 351 24.23 -21.04 7.76
C THR A 351 24.56 -21.34 9.22
N VAL A 352 25.30 -22.43 9.45
CA VAL A 352 25.83 -22.80 10.76
C VAL A 352 26.82 -21.77 11.26
#